data_e5788edfd8c27e61855b714d75c104ff
#
_entry.id   e5788edfd8c27e61855b714d75c104ff
#
_cell.length_a   1.000
_cell.length_b   1.000
_cell.length_c   1.000
_cell.angle_alpha   90.00
_cell.angle_beta   90.00
_cell.angle_gamma   90.00
#
_symmetry.space_group_name_H-M   'P 1'
#
loop_
_entity.id
_entity.type
_entity.pdbx_description
1 polymer ?
#
loop_
_entity_poly.entity_id
_entity_poly.type
_entity_poly.pdbx_seq_one_letter_code
_entity_poly.pdbx_strand_id
1 'polypeptide(L)'
;ISAFYEPNQYSLHYNFTMPITTDSVRTYYDQNTNLFLKFSSSHKAQNIHRPLWTDGAQTLDEAINVSNARILKEIESVSQTHARIADLGCGVGATLFYIYPRLQEPAPALGLTLSPVQAKLARESAEQLNLQDQILFAEGDFTSVPLTNNLDAVYSVEAVCHAVDPKKYFHEASRLLHSGGKLILVDDYQTARPLSPNETKWLKAYIDGWYVPGVRTVEQVVTWAEKYDLRFVKNEELTPYLRLRNLPDLLARAILFIGNLLPIKHAILPSMLGSMALQQCLHMGIVEYRFLVFEKN
;
A
#
# COMPACT_ATOMS: atom_id res chain seq x y z
N ILE A 1 -7.31 -31.94 -11.77
CA ILE A 1 -8.68 -31.70 -12.26
C ILE A 1 -8.91 -30.21 -12.15
N SER A 2 -8.80 -29.52 -13.29
CA SER A 2 -8.97 -28.07 -13.42
C SER A 2 -10.46 -27.74 -13.38
N ALA A 3 -10.90 -26.98 -12.39
CA ALA A 3 -12.21 -26.37 -12.41
C ALA A 3 -12.11 -25.03 -13.15
N PHE A 4 -12.65 -24.96 -14.35
CA PHE A 4 -12.84 -23.73 -15.11
C PHE A 4 -13.89 -22.87 -14.40
N TYR A 5 -13.52 -21.61 -14.15
CA TYR A 5 -14.43 -20.58 -13.67
C TYR A 5 -15.25 -20.07 -14.85
N GLU A 6 -16.52 -20.46 -14.93
CA GLU A 6 -17.46 -19.87 -15.90
C GLU A 6 -17.94 -18.50 -15.39
N PRO A 7 -17.91 -17.44 -16.21
CA PRO A 7 -18.42 -16.13 -15.84
C PRO A 7 -19.94 -16.11 -15.85
N ASN A 8 -20.56 -15.94 -14.70
CA ASN A 8 -22.00 -15.88 -14.52
C ASN A 8 -22.59 -14.55 -15.03
N GLN A 9 -23.67 -14.64 -15.81
CA GLN A 9 -24.34 -13.60 -16.61
C GLN A 9 -25.13 -12.56 -15.82
N TYR A 10 -24.52 -11.79 -14.90
CA TYR A 10 -25.10 -10.53 -14.41
C TYR A 10 -24.00 -9.49 -14.25
N SER A 11 -23.52 -8.97 -15.39
CA SER A 11 -22.55 -7.87 -15.40
C SER A 11 -23.27 -6.54 -15.23
N LEU A 12 -23.16 -5.93 -14.07
CA LEU A 12 -23.21 -4.48 -13.96
C LEU A 12 -21.98 -3.95 -14.70
N HIS A 13 -22.21 -3.25 -15.82
CA HIS A 13 -21.19 -2.88 -16.78
C HIS A 13 -20.18 -1.86 -16.21
N TYR A 14 -19.15 -2.32 -15.52
CA TYR A 14 -17.83 -1.77 -15.63
C TYR A 14 -17.05 -2.71 -16.55
N ASN A 15 -17.01 -2.39 -17.84
CA ASN A 15 -16.19 -3.10 -18.81
C ASN A 15 -14.70 -2.75 -18.60
N PHE A 16 -14.09 -3.14 -17.48
CA PHE A 16 -12.66 -3.36 -17.43
C PHE A 16 -12.38 -4.77 -17.94
N THR A 17 -12.39 -4.91 -19.25
CA THR A 17 -12.05 -6.16 -19.96
C THR A 17 -10.54 -6.35 -20.13
N MET A 18 -9.73 -5.42 -19.65
CA MET A 18 -8.27 -5.48 -19.76
C MET A 18 -7.65 -5.89 -18.40
N PRO A 19 -6.68 -6.81 -18.39
CA PRO A 19 -5.97 -7.17 -17.16
C PRO A 19 -5.27 -5.93 -16.59
N ILE A 20 -5.27 -5.79 -15.26
CA ILE A 20 -4.51 -4.74 -14.58
C ILE A 20 -3.02 -5.03 -14.80
N THR A 21 -2.31 -4.05 -15.34
CA THR A 21 -0.89 -4.10 -15.66
C THR A 21 -0.12 -3.07 -14.84
N THR A 22 1.20 -3.22 -14.75
CA THR A 22 2.08 -2.21 -14.13
C THR A 22 1.86 -0.82 -14.74
N ASP A 23 1.70 -0.72 -16.07
CA ASP A 23 1.42 0.56 -16.74
C ASP A 23 0.06 1.15 -16.36
N SER A 24 -0.97 0.33 -16.15
CA SER A 24 -2.27 0.83 -15.73
C SER A 24 -2.25 1.34 -14.28
N VAL A 25 -1.49 0.70 -13.40
CA VAL A 25 -1.24 1.16 -12.02
C VAL A 25 -0.45 2.48 -12.03
N ARG A 26 0.62 2.58 -12.84
CA ARG A 26 1.38 3.82 -13.01
C ARG A 26 0.47 4.97 -13.47
N THR A 27 -0.30 4.77 -14.52
CA THR A 27 -1.22 5.78 -15.07
C THR A 27 -2.26 6.22 -14.03
N TYR A 28 -2.78 5.29 -13.23
CA TYR A 28 -3.71 5.59 -12.16
C TYR A 28 -3.10 6.56 -11.13
N TYR A 29 -1.86 6.31 -10.68
CA TYR A 29 -1.18 7.19 -9.72
C TYR A 29 -0.78 8.52 -10.34
N ASP A 30 -0.30 8.55 -11.60
CA ASP A 30 0.04 9.79 -12.31
C ASP A 30 -1.15 10.74 -12.41
N GLN A 31 -2.35 10.22 -12.67
CA GLN A 31 -3.56 11.01 -12.79
C GLN A 31 -4.15 11.47 -11.45
N ASN A 32 -3.99 10.69 -10.39
CA ASN A 32 -4.69 10.91 -9.12
C ASN A 32 -3.82 11.52 -8.02
N THR A 33 -2.48 11.48 -8.10
CA THR A 33 -1.59 11.94 -7.01
C THR A 33 -1.87 13.37 -6.57
N ASN A 34 -1.93 14.32 -7.50
CA ASN A 34 -2.20 15.73 -7.15
C ASN A 34 -3.55 15.92 -6.45
N LEU A 35 -4.50 15.09 -6.77
CA LEU A 35 -5.82 15.14 -6.18
C LEU A 35 -5.83 14.52 -4.79
N PHE A 36 -5.17 13.36 -4.62
CA PHE A 36 -5.00 12.74 -3.31
C PHE A 36 -4.34 13.69 -2.33
N LEU A 37 -3.30 14.41 -2.74
CA LEU A 37 -2.64 15.42 -1.92
C LEU A 37 -3.55 16.60 -1.56
N LYS A 38 -4.44 17.03 -2.46
CA LYS A 38 -5.41 18.10 -2.17
C LYS A 38 -6.48 17.69 -1.18
N PHE A 39 -6.91 16.42 -1.22
CA PHE A 39 -7.92 15.86 -0.31
C PHE A 39 -7.32 15.14 0.89
N SER A 40 -6.01 14.93 0.90
CA SER A 40 -5.27 14.49 2.07
C SER A 40 -5.44 15.53 3.16
N SER A 41 -5.98 15.11 4.28
CA SER A 41 -6.37 15.98 5.37
C SER A 41 -5.18 16.52 6.18
N SER A 42 -3.96 16.12 5.85
CA SER A 42 -2.74 16.63 6.47
C SER A 42 -1.91 17.43 5.48
N HIS A 43 -2.15 18.74 5.43
CA HIS A 43 -1.36 19.68 4.64
C HIS A 43 0.13 19.74 5.05
N LYS A 44 0.47 19.32 6.28
CA LYS A 44 1.85 19.36 6.79
C LYS A 44 2.65 18.11 6.46
N ALA A 45 2.00 16.92 6.50
CA ALA A 45 2.72 15.66 6.35
C ALA A 45 2.78 15.17 4.89
N GLN A 46 2.00 15.75 3.96
CA GLN A 46 1.81 15.26 2.58
C GLN A 46 1.60 13.74 2.50
N ASN A 47 1.10 13.16 3.59
CA ASN A 47 0.95 11.73 3.78
C ASN A 47 -0.46 11.30 3.36
N ILE A 48 -0.55 10.32 2.48
CA ILE A 48 -1.81 9.76 1.97
C ILE A 48 -2.21 8.44 2.64
N HIS A 49 -1.43 7.96 3.63
CA HIS A 49 -1.74 6.73 4.35
C HIS A 49 -2.95 6.88 5.26
N ARG A 50 -3.56 5.74 5.61
CA ARG A 50 -4.70 5.71 6.52
C ARG A 50 -4.30 6.07 7.95
N PRO A 51 -5.03 7.00 8.61
CA PRO A 51 -4.77 7.34 10.01
C PRO A 51 -5.20 6.20 10.95
N LEU A 52 -4.32 5.85 11.89
CA LEU A 52 -4.56 4.86 12.94
C LEU A 52 -4.76 5.59 14.28
N TRP A 53 -5.97 5.50 14.83
CA TRP A 53 -6.33 6.17 16.07
C TRP A 53 -6.02 5.28 17.27
N THR A 54 -4.74 5.11 17.53
CA THR A 54 -4.16 4.30 18.62
C THR A 54 -2.83 4.91 19.07
N ASP A 55 -2.13 4.28 19.98
CA ASP A 55 -0.82 4.68 20.50
C ASP A 55 -0.79 6.12 21.05
N GLY A 56 -1.94 6.60 21.58
CA GLY A 56 -2.08 7.93 22.16
C GLY A 56 -2.37 9.06 21.14
N ALA A 57 -2.55 8.74 19.85
CA ALA A 57 -2.84 9.74 18.81
C ALA A 57 -4.15 10.50 19.07
N GLN A 58 -4.05 11.82 19.21
CA GLN A 58 -5.17 12.74 19.46
C GLN A 58 -5.50 13.59 18.23
N THR A 59 -4.52 13.83 17.38
CA THR A 59 -4.64 14.61 16.15
C THR A 59 -4.53 13.73 14.91
N LEU A 60 -5.00 14.24 13.77
CA LEU A 60 -4.88 13.53 12.51
C LEU A 60 -3.41 13.33 12.08
N ASP A 61 -2.56 14.33 12.30
CA ASP A 61 -1.12 14.24 12.01
C ASP A 61 -0.44 13.15 12.85
N GLU A 62 -0.82 13.01 14.12
CA GLU A 62 -0.34 11.91 14.96
C GLU A 62 -0.86 10.56 14.46
N ALA A 63 -2.17 10.46 14.18
CA ALA A 63 -2.80 9.23 13.73
C ALA A 63 -2.23 8.71 12.39
N ILE A 64 -1.93 9.60 11.44
CA ILE A 64 -1.30 9.25 10.16
C ILE A 64 0.13 8.71 10.38
N ASN A 65 0.85 9.22 11.37
CA ASN A 65 2.22 8.82 11.65
C ASN A 65 2.36 7.58 12.55
N VAL A 66 1.28 6.99 13.03
CA VAL A 66 1.36 5.77 13.87
C VAL A 66 2.03 4.61 13.14
N SER A 67 1.64 4.35 11.87
CA SER A 67 2.30 3.31 11.05
C SER A 67 3.79 3.63 10.83
N ASN A 68 4.14 4.89 10.55
CA ASN A 68 5.52 5.31 10.37
C ASN A 68 6.36 5.10 11.65
N ALA A 69 5.80 5.43 12.82
CA ALA A 69 6.48 5.21 14.11
C ALA A 69 6.68 3.71 14.41
N ARG A 70 5.72 2.85 14.04
CA ARG A 70 5.85 1.39 14.18
C ARG A 70 6.91 0.82 13.22
N ILE A 71 6.98 1.31 11.98
CA ILE A 71 8.05 0.94 11.03
C ILE A 71 9.42 1.36 11.58
N LEU A 72 9.55 2.60 12.04
CA LEU A 72 10.79 3.10 12.67
C LEU A 72 11.26 2.17 13.80
N LYS A 73 10.36 1.76 14.71
CA LYS A 73 10.68 0.84 15.80
C LYS A 73 11.18 -0.52 15.31
N GLU A 74 10.63 -1.06 14.23
CA GLU A 74 11.12 -2.31 13.64
C GLU A 74 12.51 -2.13 13.00
N ILE A 75 12.79 -0.98 12.38
CA ILE A 75 14.11 -0.65 11.83
C ILE A 75 15.14 -0.55 12.96
N GLU A 76 14.86 0.21 14.02
CA GLU A 76 15.74 0.38 15.18
C GLU A 76 16.05 -0.94 15.89
N SER A 77 15.16 -1.93 15.80
CA SER A 77 15.38 -3.26 16.38
C SER A 77 16.41 -4.11 15.62
N VAL A 78 16.71 -3.75 14.35
CA VAL A 78 17.72 -4.40 13.51
C VAL A 78 19.01 -3.60 13.49
N SER A 79 18.92 -2.29 13.35
CA SER A 79 20.07 -1.41 13.23
C SER A 79 19.86 -0.14 14.05
N GLN A 80 20.68 0.07 15.07
CA GLN A 80 20.59 1.25 15.94
C GLN A 80 21.31 2.47 15.33
N THR A 81 22.34 2.23 14.51
CA THR A 81 23.13 3.26 13.84
C THR A 81 23.42 2.86 12.41
N HIS A 82 23.56 3.82 11.52
CA HIS A 82 23.91 3.61 10.11
C HIS A 82 22.90 2.70 9.35
N ALA A 83 21.62 2.74 9.74
CA ALA A 83 20.57 1.94 9.12
C ALA A 83 20.47 2.20 7.62
N ARG A 84 20.47 1.13 6.81
CA ARG A 84 20.32 1.12 5.36
C ARG A 84 18.90 0.68 5.02
N ILE A 85 18.10 1.57 4.50
CA ILE A 85 16.67 1.34 4.32
C ILE A 85 16.21 1.64 2.91
N ALA A 86 15.16 0.95 2.46
CA ALA A 86 14.44 1.27 1.24
C ALA A 86 12.92 1.23 1.46
N ASP A 87 12.24 2.22 0.88
CA ASP A 87 10.78 2.31 0.80
C ASP A 87 10.34 1.90 -0.61
N LEU A 88 9.77 0.72 -0.75
CA LEU A 88 9.32 0.17 -2.04
C LEU A 88 7.84 0.48 -2.26
N GLY A 89 7.57 1.47 -3.10
CA GLY A 89 6.27 2.09 -3.29
C GLY A 89 6.11 3.35 -2.45
N CYS A 90 7.17 4.14 -2.34
CA CYS A 90 7.28 5.29 -1.45
C CYS A 90 6.28 6.43 -1.71
N GLY A 91 5.53 6.41 -2.81
CA GLY A 91 4.66 7.51 -3.18
C GLY A 91 5.43 8.83 -3.27
N VAL A 92 4.96 9.85 -2.57
CA VAL A 92 5.61 11.16 -2.49
C VAL A 92 6.67 11.26 -1.37
N GLY A 93 7.05 10.13 -0.75
CA GLY A 93 8.15 10.05 0.20
C GLY A 93 7.82 10.35 1.66
N ALA A 94 6.54 10.50 2.01
CA ALA A 94 6.12 10.95 3.34
C ALA A 94 6.63 10.07 4.48
N THR A 95 6.63 8.74 4.32
CA THR A 95 7.16 7.81 5.32
C THR A 95 8.66 7.97 5.52
N LEU A 96 9.44 8.10 4.43
CA LEU A 96 10.88 8.37 4.52
C LEU A 96 11.17 9.71 5.20
N PHE A 97 10.43 10.76 4.90
CA PHE A 97 10.60 12.07 5.57
C PHE A 97 10.27 12.03 7.05
N TYR A 98 9.41 11.12 7.48
CA TYR A 98 9.17 10.90 8.90
C TYR A 98 10.27 10.07 9.56
N ILE A 99 10.70 8.96 8.94
CA ILE A 99 11.62 7.97 9.53
C ILE A 99 13.05 8.48 9.52
N TYR A 100 13.54 8.93 8.35
CA TYR A 100 14.96 9.22 8.13
C TYR A 100 15.57 10.21 9.14
N PRO A 101 14.94 11.36 9.46
CA PRO A 101 15.50 12.31 10.43
C PRO A 101 15.47 11.81 11.89
N ARG A 102 14.81 10.68 12.16
CA ARG A 102 14.69 10.07 13.50
C ARG A 102 15.67 8.95 13.73
N LEU A 103 16.28 8.43 12.67
CA LEU A 103 17.33 7.42 12.76
C LEU A 103 18.65 8.07 13.19
N GLN A 104 19.49 7.30 13.91
CA GLN A 104 20.80 7.75 14.32
C GLN A 104 21.82 7.52 13.18
N GLU A 105 22.33 8.61 12.60
CA GLU A 105 23.35 8.59 11.52
C GLU A 105 23.01 7.60 10.40
N PRO A 106 21.81 7.67 9.77
CA PRO A 106 21.42 6.69 8.76
C PRO A 106 22.30 6.78 7.52
N ALA A 107 22.52 5.64 6.87
CA ALA A 107 23.08 5.62 5.52
C ALA A 107 22.10 6.24 4.52
N PRO A 108 22.53 6.63 3.31
CA PRO A 108 21.60 7.09 2.27
C PRO A 108 20.47 6.09 2.01
N ALA A 109 19.24 6.59 1.97
CA ALA A 109 18.04 5.79 1.79
C ALA A 109 17.52 5.84 0.35
N LEU A 110 16.77 4.81 -0.06
CA LEU A 110 16.05 4.77 -1.33
C LEU A 110 14.55 4.85 -1.11
N GLY A 111 13.88 5.77 -1.82
CA GLY A 111 12.45 5.75 -2.07
C GLY A 111 12.20 5.39 -3.53
N LEU A 112 11.51 4.28 -3.79
CA LEU A 112 11.17 3.82 -5.14
C LEU A 112 9.66 3.92 -5.36
N THR A 113 9.24 4.56 -6.44
CA THR A 113 7.84 4.62 -6.87
C THR A 113 7.71 4.35 -8.36
N LEU A 114 6.59 3.76 -8.76
CA LEU A 114 6.28 3.49 -10.17
C LEU A 114 5.90 4.77 -10.93
N SER A 115 5.42 5.82 -10.23
CA SER A 115 4.92 7.06 -10.81
C SER A 115 6.01 8.12 -10.93
N PRO A 116 6.35 8.59 -12.16
CA PRO A 116 7.26 9.72 -12.37
C PRO A 116 6.75 11.01 -11.72
N VAL A 117 5.41 11.18 -11.63
CA VAL A 117 4.80 12.33 -10.94
C VAL A 117 5.12 12.31 -9.46
N GLN A 118 4.94 11.15 -8.81
CA GLN A 118 5.28 10.99 -7.39
C GLN A 118 6.78 11.14 -7.13
N ALA A 119 7.62 10.52 -7.96
CA ALA A 119 9.08 10.63 -7.84
C ALA A 119 9.58 12.07 -7.95
N LYS A 120 8.97 12.85 -8.85
CA LYS A 120 9.26 14.30 -8.98
C LYS A 120 8.88 15.05 -7.71
N LEU A 121 7.64 14.88 -7.22
CA LEU A 121 7.16 15.55 -6.00
C LEU A 121 7.99 15.16 -4.76
N ALA A 122 8.40 13.89 -4.66
CA ALA A 122 9.26 13.43 -3.59
C ALA A 122 10.65 14.11 -3.62
N ARG A 123 11.27 14.26 -4.80
CA ARG A 123 12.54 14.99 -4.95
C ARG A 123 12.41 16.46 -4.60
N GLU A 124 11.36 17.14 -5.07
CA GLU A 124 11.09 18.54 -4.72
C GLU A 124 10.91 18.73 -3.21
N SER A 125 10.23 17.79 -2.55
CA SER A 125 10.07 17.79 -1.09
C SER A 125 11.39 17.52 -0.37
N ALA A 126 12.23 16.62 -0.89
CA ALA A 126 13.58 16.36 -0.33
C ALA A 126 14.47 17.61 -0.39
N GLU A 127 14.44 18.34 -1.52
CA GLU A 127 15.16 19.63 -1.66
C GLU A 127 14.69 20.66 -0.62
N GLN A 128 13.36 20.81 -0.45
CA GLN A 128 12.78 21.73 0.54
C GLN A 128 13.17 21.39 1.98
N LEU A 129 13.37 20.09 2.26
CA LEU A 129 13.77 19.58 3.57
C LEU A 129 15.29 19.47 3.76
N ASN A 130 16.10 19.82 2.74
CA ASN A 130 17.54 19.63 2.68
C ASN A 130 17.99 18.18 2.88
N LEU A 131 17.23 17.23 2.31
CA LEU A 131 17.48 15.78 2.38
C LEU A 131 17.85 15.17 1.00
N GLN A 132 18.02 15.98 -0.05
CA GLN A 132 18.25 15.53 -1.43
C GLN A 132 19.55 14.72 -1.61
N ASP A 133 20.56 14.96 -0.77
CA ASP A 133 21.84 14.22 -0.80
C ASP A 133 21.82 12.96 0.08
N GLN A 134 20.75 12.76 0.85
CA GLN A 134 20.60 11.71 1.85
C GLN A 134 19.53 10.69 1.46
N ILE A 135 18.49 11.10 0.73
CA ILE A 135 17.40 10.24 0.26
C ILE A 135 17.30 10.33 -1.25
N LEU A 136 17.59 9.22 -1.91
CA LEU A 136 17.39 9.07 -3.36
C LEU A 136 15.94 8.69 -3.65
N PHE A 137 15.21 9.51 -4.40
CA PHE A 137 13.91 9.15 -4.93
C PHE A 137 14.01 8.80 -6.42
N ALA A 138 13.65 7.57 -6.75
CA ALA A 138 13.73 7.02 -8.11
C ALA A 138 12.38 6.52 -8.62
N GLU A 139 12.17 6.64 -9.93
CA GLU A 139 11.12 5.93 -10.64
C GLU A 139 11.58 4.50 -10.94
N GLY A 140 10.73 3.50 -10.65
CA GLY A 140 11.05 2.11 -10.92
C GLY A 140 9.99 1.14 -10.42
N ASP A 141 10.09 -0.08 -10.92
CA ASP A 141 9.27 -1.21 -10.47
C ASP A 141 9.97 -1.90 -9.28
N PHE A 142 9.28 -2.03 -8.17
CA PHE A 142 9.80 -2.69 -6.97
C PHE A 142 10.06 -4.20 -7.13
N THR A 143 9.67 -4.78 -8.27
CA THR A 143 10.01 -6.16 -8.63
C THR A 143 11.38 -6.29 -9.31
N SER A 144 12.08 -5.17 -9.54
CA SER A 144 13.43 -5.12 -10.14
C SER A 144 14.15 -3.84 -9.71
N VAL A 145 14.71 -3.83 -8.51
CA VAL A 145 15.33 -2.64 -7.89
C VAL A 145 16.82 -2.58 -8.25
N PRO A 146 17.34 -1.46 -8.79
CA PRO A 146 18.73 -1.35 -9.21
C PRO A 146 19.68 -1.06 -8.02
N LEU A 147 19.55 -1.82 -6.95
CA LEU A 147 20.44 -1.78 -5.78
C LEU A 147 21.10 -3.14 -5.58
N THR A 148 22.29 -3.12 -4.99
CA THR A 148 22.91 -4.32 -4.43
C THR A 148 22.22 -4.71 -3.13
N ASN A 149 22.39 -5.96 -2.70
CA ASN A 149 21.94 -6.45 -1.38
C ASN A 149 22.66 -5.72 -0.24
N ASN A 150 22.15 -5.82 0.95
CA ASN A 150 22.75 -5.39 2.21
C ASN A 150 21.95 -4.32 2.96
N LEU A 151 20.62 -4.30 2.75
CA LEU A 151 19.74 -3.42 3.52
C LEU A 151 19.39 -4.06 4.87
N ASP A 152 19.26 -3.21 5.90
CA ASP A 152 18.78 -3.56 7.23
C ASP A 152 17.26 -3.69 7.25
N ALA A 153 16.57 -2.83 6.49
CA ALA A 153 15.13 -2.91 6.33
C ALA A 153 14.65 -2.49 4.93
N VAL A 154 13.66 -3.22 4.45
CA VAL A 154 12.82 -2.87 3.31
C VAL A 154 11.40 -2.76 3.82
N TYR A 155 10.67 -1.74 3.42
CA TYR A 155 9.28 -1.62 3.80
C TYR A 155 8.40 -1.11 2.64
N SER A 156 7.11 -1.39 2.77
CA SER A 156 6.08 -0.90 1.85
C SER A 156 4.82 -0.57 2.62
N VAL A 157 4.20 0.58 2.33
CA VAL A 157 2.95 1.01 2.94
C VAL A 157 1.92 1.25 1.85
N GLU A 158 0.82 0.48 1.88
CA GLU A 158 -0.30 0.56 0.92
C GLU A 158 0.18 0.47 -0.55
N ALA A 159 1.16 -0.40 -0.81
CA ALA A 159 1.82 -0.52 -2.12
C ALA A 159 1.84 -1.95 -2.68
N VAL A 160 2.02 -2.97 -1.84
CA VAL A 160 2.16 -4.37 -2.30
C VAL A 160 0.84 -4.90 -2.86
N CYS A 161 -0.31 -4.38 -2.42
CA CYS A 161 -1.62 -4.69 -3.02
C CYS A 161 -1.66 -4.40 -4.53
N HIS A 162 -0.83 -3.48 -5.03
CA HIS A 162 -0.72 -3.14 -6.46
C HIS A 162 0.29 -4.02 -7.23
N ALA A 163 0.98 -4.95 -6.57
CA ALA A 163 1.91 -5.86 -7.25
C ALA A 163 1.16 -6.79 -8.21
N VAL A 164 1.45 -6.67 -9.51
CA VAL A 164 0.92 -7.57 -10.55
C VAL A 164 1.45 -9.00 -10.35
N ASP A 165 2.72 -9.10 -10.00
CA ASP A 165 3.37 -10.36 -9.59
C ASP A 165 3.97 -10.21 -8.19
N PRO A 166 3.20 -10.49 -7.13
CA PRO A 166 3.70 -10.35 -5.77
C PRO A 166 4.85 -11.31 -5.43
N LYS A 167 5.00 -12.44 -6.13
CA LYS A 167 6.12 -13.36 -5.91
C LYS A 167 7.45 -12.71 -6.29
N LYS A 168 7.47 -11.94 -7.38
CA LYS A 168 8.67 -11.17 -7.78
C LYS A 168 9.00 -10.10 -6.75
N TYR A 169 7.97 -9.44 -6.15
CA TYR A 169 8.20 -8.50 -5.07
C TYR A 169 8.90 -9.16 -3.88
N PHE A 170 8.42 -10.32 -3.40
CA PHE A 170 9.06 -11.02 -2.26
C PHE A 170 10.46 -11.52 -2.58
N HIS A 171 10.69 -12.01 -3.79
CA HIS A 171 12.03 -12.37 -4.26
C HIS A 171 12.97 -11.16 -4.20
N GLU A 172 12.53 -10.01 -4.71
CA GLU A 172 13.35 -8.82 -4.75
C GLU A 172 13.60 -8.21 -3.36
N ALA A 173 12.58 -8.14 -2.51
CA ALA A 173 12.71 -7.70 -1.13
C ALA A 173 13.71 -8.58 -0.36
N SER A 174 13.63 -9.91 -0.52
CA SER A 174 14.58 -10.84 0.05
C SER A 174 16.00 -10.62 -0.47
N ARG A 175 16.17 -10.40 -1.78
CA ARG A 175 17.49 -10.13 -2.39
C ARG A 175 18.15 -8.88 -1.83
N LEU A 176 17.37 -7.86 -1.55
CA LEU A 176 17.87 -6.58 -1.04
C LEU A 176 18.32 -6.67 0.43
N LEU A 177 17.69 -7.52 1.24
CA LEU A 177 17.99 -7.64 2.65
C LEU A 177 19.24 -8.49 2.92
N HIS A 178 20.01 -8.11 3.94
CA HIS A 178 21.01 -9.00 4.52
C HIS A 178 20.33 -10.02 5.46
N SER A 179 21.06 -11.09 5.86
CA SER A 179 20.57 -12.02 6.89
C SER A 179 20.28 -11.28 8.21
N GLY A 180 19.10 -11.50 8.80
CA GLY A 180 18.58 -10.76 9.95
C GLY A 180 17.90 -9.43 9.60
N GLY A 181 17.97 -8.96 8.35
CA GLY A 181 17.25 -7.76 7.90
C GLY A 181 15.74 -7.99 7.81
N LYS A 182 14.95 -6.93 7.90
CA LYS A 182 13.49 -7.01 7.99
C LYS A 182 12.77 -6.50 6.74
N LEU A 183 11.74 -7.25 6.31
CA LEU A 183 10.69 -6.76 5.43
C LEU A 183 9.47 -6.39 6.26
N ILE A 184 8.99 -5.15 6.12
CA ILE A 184 7.85 -4.61 6.87
C ILE A 184 6.75 -4.19 5.90
N LEU A 185 5.55 -4.73 6.06
CA LEU A 185 4.41 -4.45 5.19
C LEU A 185 3.25 -3.88 6.00
N VAL A 186 2.67 -2.78 5.49
CA VAL A 186 1.42 -2.21 6.01
C VAL A 186 0.44 -2.13 4.84
N ASP A 187 -0.53 -3.05 4.77
CA ASP A 187 -1.37 -3.15 3.57
C ASP A 187 -2.73 -3.82 3.86
N ASP A 188 -3.55 -3.92 2.82
CA ASP A 188 -4.85 -4.60 2.81
C ASP A 188 -4.70 -6.09 2.51
N TYR A 189 -5.34 -6.92 3.32
CA TYR A 189 -5.37 -8.37 3.14
C TYR A 189 -6.81 -8.88 3.15
N GLN A 190 -7.13 -9.79 2.22
CA GLN A 190 -8.42 -10.46 2.21
C GLN A 190 -8.47 -11.50 3.33
N THR A 191 -9.62 -11.62 3.99
CA THR A 191 -9.86 -12.71 4.94
C THR A 191 -9.94 -14.06 4.23
N ALA A 192 -9.50 -15.13 4.88
CA ALA A 192 -9.45 -16.47 4.28
C ALA A 192 -10.85 -17.13 4.16
N ARG A 193 -11.88 -16.56 4.82
CA ARG A 193 -13.23 -17.13 4.76
C ARG A 193 -13.87 -17.00 3.36
N PRO A 194 -14.78 -17.91 2.99
CA PRO A 194 -15.57 -17.76 1.77
C PRO A 194 -16.42 -16.48 1.81
N LEU A 195 -16.52 -15.82 0.66
CA LEU A 195 -17.32 -14.61 0.49
C LEU A 195 -18.70 -14.95 -0.09
N SER A 196 -19.74 -14.29 0.39
CA SER A 196 -21.06 -14.31 -0.23
C SER A 196 -21.04 -13.56 -1.58
N PRO A 197 -22.06 -13.78 -2.46
CA PRO A 197 -22.14 -13.05 -3.74
C PRO A 197 -22.18 -11.52 -3.57
N ASN A 198 -22.75 -11.04 -2.48
CA ASN A 198 -22.78 -9.60 -2.20
C ASN A 198 -21.43 -9.06 -1.78
N GLU A 199 -20.72 -9.77 -0.93
CA GLU A 199 -19.34 -9.42 -0.51
C GLU A 199 -18.36 -9.42 -1.68
N THR A 200 -18.49 -10.40 -2.58
CA THR A 200 -17.70 -10.47 -3.82
C THR A 200 -17.89 -9.22 -4.69
N LYS A 201 -19.11 -8.66 -4.75
CA LYS A 201 -19.37 -7.40 -5.49
C LYS A 201 -18.64 -6.21 -4.88
N TRP A 202 -18.62 -6.11 -3.54
CA TRP A 202 -17.90 -5.05 -2.85
C TRP A 202 -16.37 -5.16 -3.06
N LEU A 203 -15.84 -6.38 -2.92
CA LEU A 203 -14.42 -6.65 -3.17
C LEU A 203 -14.05 -6.30 -4.62
N LYS A 204 -14.88 -6.68 -5.58
CA LYS A 204 -14.66 -6.33 -6.99
C LYS A 204 -14.69 -4.83 -7.23
N ALA A 205 -15.63 -4.10 -6.64
CA ALA A 205 -15.70 -2.64 -6.78
C ALA A 205 -14.46 -1.93 -6.19
N TYR A 206 -13.91 -2.45 -5.09
CA TYR A 206 -12.62 -1.99 -4.55
C TYR A 206 -11.48 -2.27 -5.51
N ILE A 207 -11.32 -3.51 -5.97
CA ILE A 207 -10.27 -3.95 -6.90
C ILE A 207 -10.27 -3.10 -8.17
N ASP A 208 -11.44 -2.96 -8.80
CA ASP A 208 -11.58 -2.21 -10.05
C ASP A 208 -11.30 -0.71 -9.85
N GLY A 209 -11.80 -0.13 -8.75
CA GLY A 209 -11.69 1.31 -8.49
C GLY A 209 -10.29 1.78 -8.10
N TRP A 210 -9.49 0.91 -7.49
CA TRP A 210 -8.12 1.22 -7.06
C TRP A 210 -7.05 0.57 -7.93
N TYR A 211 -7.42 -0.10 -9.00
CA TYR A 211 -6.47 -0.80 -9.88
C TYR A 211 -5.59 -1.79 -9.10
N VAL A 212 -6.22 -2.55 -8.20
CA VAL A 212 -5.56 -3.61 -7.42
C VAL A 212 -5.63 -4.91 -8.20
N PRO A 213 -4.50 -5.54 -8.58
CA PRO A 213 -4.51 -6.81 -9.36
C PRO A 213 -5.16 -7.98 -8.62
N GLY A 214 -5.35 -7.84 -7.30
CA GLY A 214 -6.07 -8.77 -6.44
C GLY A 214 -5.59 -8.62 -5.00
N VAL A 215 -6.54 -8.64 -4.06
CA VAL A 215 -6.24 -8.63 -2.63
C VAL A 215 -5.85 -10.04 -2.20
N ARG A 216 -4.73 -10.17 -1.50
CA ARG A 216 -4.16 -11.47 -1.08
C ARG A 216 -4.52 -11.75 0.37
N THR A 217 -4.58 -13.04 0.73
CA THR A 217 -4.68 -13.41 2.15
C THR A 217 -3.29 -13.37 2.81
N VAL A 218 -3.25 -13.26 4.13
CA VAL A 218 -1.98 -13.30 4.90
C VAL A 218 -1.26 -14.62 4.65
N GLU A 219 -1.97 -15.74 4.60
CA GLU A 219 -1.40 -17.06 4.36
C GLU A 219 -0.74 -17.19 2.99
N GLN A 220 -1.34 -16.58 1.95
CA GLN A 220 -0.72 -16.53 0.62
C GLN A 220 0.58 -15.75 0.64
N VAL A 221 0.58 -14.59 1.31
CA VAL A 221 1.74 -13.71 1.45
C VAL A 221 2.86 -14.39 2.22
N VAL A 222 2.54 -15.03 3.35
CA VAL A 222 3.49 -15.83 4.15
C VAL A 222 4.09 -16.94 3.31
N THR A 223 3.25 -17.71 2.61
CA THR A 223 3.71 -18.81 1.74
C THR A 223 4.69 -18.32 0.65
N TRP A 224 4.47 -17.13 0.09
CA TRP A 224 5.39 -16.59 -0.92
C TRP A 224 6.67 -16.05 -0.30
N ALA A 225 6.58 -15.36 0.83
CA ALA A 225 7.74 -14.81 1.54
C ALA A 225 8.70 -15.92 1.99
N GLU A 226 8.17 -17.00 2.58
CA GLU A 226 8.97 -18.14 3.06
C GLU A 226 9.73 -18.87 1.94
N LYS A 227 9.21 -18.87 0.70
CA LYS A 227 9.94 -19.42 -0.47
C LYS A 227 11.21 -18.65 -0.81
N TYR A 228 11.35 -17.44 -0.33
CA TYR A 228 12.50 -16.57 -0.54
C TYR A 228 13.23 -16.26 0.78
N ASP A 229 13.22 -17.21 1.71
CA ASP A 229 13.95 -17.13 2.98
C ASP A 229 13.52 -15.96 3.91
N LEU A 230 12.29 -15.49 3.77
CA LEU A 230 11.70 -14.47 4.64
C LEU A 230 10.80 -15.13 5.67
N ARG A 231 11.30 -15.30 6.88
CA ARG A 231 10.59 -15.92 8.02
C ARG A 231 9.54 -14.95 8.57
N PHE A 232 8.30 -15.41 8.72
CA PHE A 232 7.22 -14.62 9.30
C PHE A 232 7.44 -14.38 10.79
N VAL A 233 7.40 -13.11 11.24
CA VAL A 233 7.74 -12.72 12.62
C VAL A 233 6.56 -12.07 13.33
N LYS A 234 5.78 -11.22 12.64
CA LYS A 234 4.72 -10.43 13.28
C LYS A 234 3.52 -10.29 12.36
N ASN A 235 2.33 -10.41 12.95
CA ASN A 235 1.05 -10.14 12.33
C ASN A 235 0.17 -9.34 13.30
N GLU A 236 -0.11 -8.10 12.95
CA GLU A 236 -0.95 -7.24 13.78
C GLU A 236 -2.09 -6.68 12.92
N GLU A 237 -3.33 -6.84 13.41
CA GLU A 237 -4.50 -6.27 12.76
C GLU A 237 -4.65 -4.80 13.16
N LEU A 238 -4.73 -3.93 12.16
CA LEU A 238 -4.86 -2.49 12.32
C LEU A 238 -6.28 -1.97 12.05
N THR A 239 -7.15 -2.80 11.48
CA THR A 239 -8.54 -2.44 11.14
C THR A 239 -9.31 -1.80 12.31
N PRO A 240 -9.20 -2.30 13.58
CA PRO A 240 -9.90 -1.71 14.70
C PRO A 240 -9.52 -0.26 15.03
N TYR A 241 -8.35 0.19 14.57
CA TYR A 241 -7.85 1.55 14.80
C TYR A 241 -8.21 2.54 13.70
N LEU A 242 -8.91 2.08 12.65
CA LEU A 242 -9.42 2.93 11.58
C LEU A 242 -10.75 3.57 12.00
N ARG A 243 -10.93 4.86 11.72
CA ARG A 243 -12.24 5.52 11.83
C ARG A 243 -12.99 5.36 10.51
N LEU A 244 -13.61 4.21 10.33
CA LEU A 244 -14.39 3.91 9.14
C LEU A 244 -15.68 4.74 9.13
N ARG A 245 -16.04 5.27 7.95
CA ARG A 245 -17.31 5.98 7.77
C ARG A 245 -18.44 4.97 7.75
N ASN A 246 -19.41 5.14 8.62
CA ASN A 246 -20.58 4.27 8.69
C ASN A 246 -21.62 4.71 7.64
N LEU A 247 -21.45 4.21 6.40
CA LEU A 247 -22.40 4.46 5.33
C LEU A 247 -23.39 3.29 5.26
N PRO A 248 -24.73 3.52 5.38
CA PRO A 248 -25.70 2.46 5.24
C PRO A 248 -25.52 1.72 3.90
N ASP A 249 -25.53 0.39 3.92
CA ASP A 249 -25.26 -0.47 2.74
C ASP A 249 -26.16 -0.10 1.54
N LEU A 250 -27.46 0.19 1.76
CA LEU A 250 -28.38 0.61 0.72
C LEU A 250 -27.95 1.92 0.05
N LEU A 251 -27.48 2.89 0.83
CA LEU A 251 -27.00 4.17 0.30
C LEU A 251 -25.70 4.00 -0.46
N ALA A 252 -24.77 3.22 0.08
CA ALA A 252 -23.52 2.90 -0.59
C ALA A 252 -23.75 2.20 -1.96
N ARG A 253 -24.68 1.27 -2.03
CA ARG A 253 -25.09 0.62 -3.30
C ARG A 253 -25.72 1.60 -4.29
N ALA A 254 -26.58 2.50 -3.82
CA ALA A 254 -27.18 3.53 -4.66
C ALA A 254 -26.10 4.46 -5.26
N ILE A 255 -25.11 4.88 -4.46
CA ILE A 255 -24.00 5.70 -4.92
C ILE A 255 -23.15 4.95 -5.94
N LEU A 256 -22.82 3.67 -5.70
CA LEU A 256 -22.09 2.84 -6.67
C LEU A 256 -22.86 2.71 -7.98
N PHE A 257 -24.16 2.42 -7.91
CA PHE A 257 -25.00 2.27 -9.09
C PHE A 257 -25.05 3.55 -9.92
N ILE A 258 -25.35 4.69 -9.29
CA ILE A 258 -25.42 6.00 -9.96
C ILE A 258 -24.04 6.39 -10.49
N GLY A 259 -22.99 6.23 -9.70
CA GLY A 259 -21.62 6.53 -10.09
C GLY A 259 -21.19 5.76 -11.35
N ASN A 260 -21.60 4.51 -11.46
CA ASN A 260 -21.31 3.66 -12.62
C ASN A 260 -22.10 4.04 -13.89
N LEU A 261 -23.20 4.79 -13.76
CA LEU A 261 -23.97 5.30 -14.91
C LEU A 261 -23.41 6.63 -15.45
N LEU A 262 -22.55 7.31 -14.69
CA LEU A 262 -22.03 8.59 -15.12
C LEU A 262 -20.93 8.41 -16.19
N PRO A 263 -20.99 9.10 -17.33
CA PRO A 263 -20.00 8.98 -18.40
C PRO A 263 -18.70 9.74 -18.09
N ILE A 264 -18.24 9.69 -16.84
CA ILE A 264 -17.04 10.38 -16.40
C ILE A 264 -15.83 9.47 -16.66
N LYS A 265 -15.03 9.83 -17.64
CA LYS A 265 -13.81 9.08 -18.03
C LYS A 265 -12.58 9.38 -17.17
N HIS A 266 -12.66 10.34 -16.24
CA HIS A 266 -11.54 10.69 -15.39
C HIS A 266 -11.38 9.66 -14.26
N ALA A 267 -10.14 9.26 -13.97
CA ALA A 267 -9.80 8.21 -12.99
C ALA A 267 -10.24 8.51 -11.54
N ILE A 268 -10.66 9.74 -11.24
CA ILE A 268 -11.10 10.14 -9.90
C ILE A 268 -12.39 9.43 -9.47
N LEU A 269 -13.39 9.33 -10.34
CA LEU A 269 -14.66 8.71 -9.97
C LEU A 269 -14.50 7.23 -9.62
N PRO A 270 -13.82 6.40 -10.43
CA PRO A 270 -13.48 5.04 -10.03
C PRO A 270 -12.73 4.97 -8.70
N SER A 271 -11.76 5.86 -8.47
CA SER A 271 -10.99 5.91 -7.21
C SER A 271 -11.88 6.22 -6.00
N MET A 272 -12.80 7.18 -6.11
CA MET A 272 -13.75 7.50 -5.03
C MET A 272 -14.71 6.34 -4.74
N LEU A 273 -15.23 5.69 -5.79
CA LEU A 273 -16.10 4.53 -5.65
C LEU A 273 -15.35 3.32 -5.06
N GLY A 274 -14.09 3.12 -5.48
CA GLY A 274 -13.20 2.11 -4.90
C GLY A 274 -12.90 2.37 -3.44
N SER A 275 -12.66 3.63 -3.04
CA SER A 275 -12.46 4.02 -1.64
C SER A 275 -13.69 3.72 -0.78
N MET A 276 -14.89 3.99 -1.30
CA MET A 276 -16.13 3.66 -0.61
C MET A 276 -16.33 2.14 -0.52
N ALA A 277 -16.03 1.40 -1.58
CA ALA A 277 -16.12 -0.06 -1.58
C ALA A 277 -15.12 -0.68 -0.60
N LEU A 278 -13.90 -0.17 -0.50
CA LEU A 278 -12.91 -0.59 0.50
C LEU A 278 -13.43 -0.35 1.93
N GLN A 279 -14.03 0.79 2.21
CA GLN A 279 -14.65 1.06 3.52
C GLN A 279 -15.70 -0.01 3.86
N GLN A 280 -16.54 -0.41 2.91
CA GLN A 280 -17.51 -1.48 3.11
C GLN A 280 -16.83 -2.84 3.30
N CYS A 281 -15.79 -3.16 2.54
CA CYS A 281 -15.02 -4.38 2.72
C CYS A 281 -14.40 -4.48 4.13
N LEU A 282 -13.84 -3.38 4.64
CA LEU A 282 -13.29 -3.30 5.99
C LEU A 282 -14.39 -3.46 7.06
N HIS A 283 -15.54 -2.79 6.90
CA HIS A 283 -16.69 -2.93 7.81
C HIS A 283 -17.24 -4.35 7.87
N MET A 284 -17.29 -5.03 6.73
CA MET A 284 -17.82 -6.39 6.61
C MET A 284 -16.78 -7.46 6.98
N GLY A 285 -15.55 -7.09 7.31
CA GLY A 285 -14.46 -8.03 7.56
C GLY A 285 -14.12 -8.88 6.33
N ILE A 286 -14.26 -8.34 5.14
CA ILE A 286 -13.83 -8.95 3.88
C ILE A 286 -12.35 -8.69 3.64
N VAL A 287 -11.93 -7.48 4.00
CA VAL A 287 -10.55 -6.98 3.95
C VAL A 287 -10.17 -6.53 5.35
N GLU A 288 -8.94 -6.78 5.71
CA GLU A 288 -8.32 -6.36 6.96
C GLU A 288 -7.08 -5.53 6.64
N TYR A 289 -6.88 -4.44 7.35
CA TYR A 289 -5.66 -3.65 7.29
C TYR A 289 -4.67 -4.19 8.32
N ARG A 290 -3.46 -4.60 7.88
CA ARG A 290 -2.53 -5.32 8.75
C ARG A 290 -1.11 -4.78 8.65
N PHE A 291 -0.36 -4.98 9.75
CA PHE A 291 1.07 -4.75 9.86
C PHE A 291 1.76 -6.12 9.95
N LEU A 292 2.53 -6.46 8.93
CA LEU A 292 3.26 -7.72 8.87
C LEU A 292 4.76 -7.47 8.90
N VAL A 293 5.51 -8.32 9.61
CA VAL A 293 6.98 -8.29 9.61
C VAL A 293 7.52 -9.66 9.27
N PHE A 294 8.50 -9.67 8.39
CA PHE A 294 9.30 -10.83 8.03
C PHE A 294 10.77 -10.52 8.31
N GLU A 295 11.55 -11.54 8.61
CA GLU A 295 12.99 -11.47 8.83
C GLU A 295 13.71 -12.39 7.85
N LYS A 296 14.76 -11.89 7.21
CA LYS A 296 15.60 -12.65 6.29
C LYS A 296 16.46 -13.65 7.08
N ASN A 297 16.37 -14.95 6.72
CA ASN A 297 17.20 -16.00 7.30
C ASN A 297 18.68 -15.85 6.95
#